data_9bb5385d467c34f962b39d41457166d5
#
_entry.id   9bb5385d467c34f962b39d41457166d5
#
_cell.length_a   1.000
_cell.length_b   1.000
_cell.length_c   1.000
_cell.angle_alpha   90.00
_cell.angle_beta   90.00
_cell.angle_gamma   90.00
#
_symmetry.space_group_name_H-M   'P 1'
#
loop_
_entity.id
_entity.type
_entity.pdbx_description
1 polymer ?
#
loop_
_entity_poly.entity_id
_entity_poly.type
_entity_poly.pdbx_seq_one_letter_code
_entity_poly.pdbx_strand_id
1 'polypeptide(L)'
;MSLETSRLIQEQEWGHLITRTAQGDQAALATLYDRTSPQVFGLILKILNNREAAEEVTLDVYTQVWRQANTYDRTRGTPGAWLMMLARARAIDRFRAGAAEHGRVESLDAAQLFASDADTPEQEVEGQERRKFVQQALAVLTVEQRQAIALAYFYGLSQSEIAEQLQLPLGTVKTRIRLGMIKLREALAPYETGLVS
;
A
#
# COMPACT_ATOMS: atom_id res chain seq x y z
N MET A 1 -24.75 5.29 9.14
CA MET A 1 -23.49 5.95 9.55
C MET A 1 -22.69 6.14 8.26
N SER A 2 -22.19 7.34 7.97
CA SER A 2 -21.46 7.58 6.71
C SER A 2 -20.14 6.81 6.71
N LEU A 3 -19.70 6.30 5.53
CA LEU A 3 -18.40 5.63 5.32
C LEU A 3 -17.22 6.45 5.87
N GLU A 4 -17.33 7.76 5.73
CA GLU A 4 -16.34 8.71 6.23
C GLU A 4 -16.28 8.72 7.76
N THR A 5 -17.42 8.67 8.43
CA THR A 5 -17.48 8.62 9.90
C THR A 5 -16.87 7.33 10.43
N SER A 6 -17.17 6.18 9.81
CA SER A 6 -16.58 4.87 10.17
C SER A 6 -15.06 4.90 9.98
N ARG A 7 -14.57 5.44 8.86
CA ARG A 7 -13.13 5.56 8.58
C ARG A 7 -12.41 6.45 9.59
N LEU A 8 -12.98 7.61 9.92
CA LEU A 8 -12.39 8.53 10.89
C LEU A 8 -12.30 7.90 12.29
N ILE A 9 -13.34 7.18 12.70
CA ILE A 9 -13.34 6.45 13.97
C ILE A 9 -12.24 5.38 13.97
N GLN A 10 -12.14 4.58 12.91
CA GLN A 10 -11.13 3.54 12.75
C GLN A 10 -9.70 4.11 12.79
N GLU A 11 -9.43 5.19 12.05
CA GLU A 11 -8.12 5.84 12.05
C GLU A 11 -7.78 6.44 13.43
N GLN A 12 -8.75 7.03 14.14
CA GLN A 12 -8.56 7.51 15.51
C GLN A 12 -8.20 6.37 16.47
N GLU A 13 -8.90 5.26 16.36
CA GLU A 13 -8.67 4.07 17.16
C GLU A 13 -7.27 3.49 16.91
N TRP A 14 -6.86 3.32 15.65
CA TRP A 14 -5.51 2.87 15.32
C TRP A 14 -4.43 3.82 15.84
N GLY A 15 -4.66 5.15 15.74
CA GLY A 15 -3.76 6.14 16.32
C GLY A 15 -3.61 6.02 17.83
N HIS A 16 -4.70 5.68 18.52
CA HIS A 16 -4.68 5.44 19.98
C HIS A 16 -3.89 4.17 20.33
N LEU A 17 -4.10 3.10 19.55
CA LEU A 17 -3.36 1.84 19.71
C LEU A 17 -1.85 2.04 19.48
N ILE A 18 -1.45 2.78 18.44
CA ILE A 18 -0.05 3.10 18.18
C ILE A 18 0.56 3.90 19.34
N THR A 19 -0.16 4.89 19.87
CA THR A 19 0.31 5.70 21.00
C THR A 19 0.51 4.85 22.26
N ARG A 20 -0.40 3.93 22.56
CA ARG A 20 -0.26 2.99 23.69
C ARG A 20 0.89 2.00 23.46
N THR A 21 1.06 1.53 22.23
CA THR A 21 2.20 0.66 21.84
C THR A 21 3.53 1.38 22.11
N ALA A 22 3.62 2.67 21.78
CA ALA A 22 4.80 3.50 22.07
C ALA A 22 5.11 3.62 23.58
N GLN A 23 4.11 3.40 24.43
CA GLN A 23 4.25 3.38 25.89
C GLN A 23 4.57 1.96 26.44
N GLY A 24 4.78 0.98 25.57
CA GLY A 24 5.10 -0.40 25.94
C GLY A 24 3.88 -1.29 26.19
N ASP A 25 2.69 -0.89 25.77
CA ASP A 25 1.46 -1.68 25.94
C ASP A 25 1.38 -2.78 24.86
N GLN A 26 1.70 -4.02 25.27
CA GLN A 26 1.65 -5.19 24.40
C GLN A 26 0.22 -5.55 23.96
N ALA A 27 -0.79 -5.31 24.80
CA ALA A 27 -2.17 -5.58 24.44
C ALA A 27 -2.67 -4.63 23.35
N ALA A 28 -2.19 -3.37 23.36
CA ALA A 28 -2.47 -2.42 22.29
C ALA A 28 -1.85 -2.86 20.95
N LEU A 29 -0.61 -3.37 20.95
CA LEU A 29 0.01 -3.94 19.76
C LEU A 29 -0.76 -5.16 19.24
N ALA A 30 -1.16 -6.09 20.11
CA ALA A 30 -1.93 -7.26 19.73
C ALA A 30 -3.26 -6.85 19.08
N THR A 31 -3.97 -5.91 19.67
CA THR A 31 -5.23 -5.38 19.10
C THR A 31 -5.00 -4.71 17.74
N LEU A 32 -3.92 -3.93 17.59
CA LEU A 32 -3.56 -3.30 16.32
C LEU A 32 -3.26 -4.37 15.26
N TYR A 33 -2.52 -5.43 15.63
CA TYR A 33 -2.24 -6.58 14.77
C TYR A 33 -3.55 -7.22 14.28
N ASP A 34 -4.44 -7.61 15.19
CA ASP A 34 -5.69 -8.31 14.84
C ASP A 34 -6.54 -7.50 13.86
N ARG A 35 -6.54 -6.19 13.99
CA ARG A 35 -7.36 -5.29 13.15
C ARG A 35 -6.75 -4.91 11.81
N THR A 36 -5.43 -4.95 11.69
CA THR A 36 -4.74 -4.40 10.51
C THR A 36 -3.90 -5.41 9.75
N SER A 37 -3.61 -6.60 10.34
CA SER A 37 -2.78 -7.62 9.69
C SER A 37 -3.34 -8.15 8.36
N PRO A 38 -4.66 -8.31 8.14
CA PRO A 38 -5.15 -8.73 6.84
C PRO A 38 -4.79 -7.73 5.71
N GLN A 39 -4.87 -6.43 5.99
CA GLN A 39 -4.55 -5.39 5.02
C GLN A 39 -3.03 -5.29 4.78
N VAL A 40 -2.23 -5.36 5.85
CA VAL A 40 -0.76 -5.38 5.79
C VAL A 40 -0.27 -6.59 5.00
N PHE A 41 -0.76 -7.77 5.34
CA PHE A 41 -0.44 -9.03 4.66
C PHE A 41 -0.84 -8.98 3.18
N GLY A 42 -2.03 -8.49 2.86
CA GLY A 42 -2.50 -8.36 1.48
C GLY A 42 -1.58 -7.48 0.61
N LEU A 43 -1.11 -6.34 1.15
CA LEU A 43 -0.14 -5.50 0.46
C LEU A 43 1.19 -6.23 0.25
N ILE A 44 1.72 -6.87 1.29
CA ILE A 44 3.00 -7.58 1.25
C ILE A 44 2.92 -8.76 0.28
N LEU A 45 1.85 -9.55 0.32
CA LEU A 45 1.62 -10.66 -0.59
C LEU A 45 1.56 -10.19 -2.05
N LYS A 46 0.94 -9.05 -2.30
CA LYS A 46 0.87 -8.45 -3.64
C LYS A 46 2.25 -8.06 -4.18
N ILE A 47 3.16 -7.61 -3.30
CA ILE A 47 4.53 -7.22 -3.68
C ILE A 47 5.42 -8.46 -3.88
N LEU A 48 5.36 -9.42 -2.95
CA LEU A 48 6.26 -10.56 -2.93
C LEU A 48 5.79 -11.73 -3.80
N ASN A 49 4.49 -11.83 -4.04
CA ASN A 49 3.84 -12.96 -4.72
C ASN A 49 4.28 -14.32 -4.14
N ASN A 50 4.57 -14.36 -2.84
CA ASN A 50 4.96 -15.54 -2.09
C ASN A 50 4.35 -15.46 -0.68
N ARG A 51 3.49 -16.43 -0.35
CA ARG A 51 2.72 -16.45 0.89
C ARG A 51 3.60 -16.58 2.12
N GLU A 52 4.56 -17.50 2.11
CA GLU A 52 5.47 -17.75 3.23
C GLU A 52 6.31 -16.51 3.55
N ALA A 53 6.93 -15.92 2.52
CA ALA A 53 7.67 -14.67 2.67
C ALA A 53 6.76 -13.51 3.13
N ALA A 54 5.49 -13.47 2.70
CA ALA A 54 4.57 -12.44 3.14
C ALA A 54 4.16 -12.60 4.61
N GLU A 55 4.01 -13.81 5.10
CA GLU A 55 3.75 -14.10 6.51
C GLU A 55 4.94 -13.66 7.39
N GLU A 56 6.17 -14.01 7.00
CA GLU A 56 7.40 -13.60 7.67
C GLU A 56 7.52 -12.07 7.74
N VAL A 57 7.41 -11.40 6.59
CA VAL A 57 7.53 -9.93 6.52
C VAL A 57 6.42 -9.23 7.28
N THR A 58 5.21 -9.81 7.35
CA THR A 58 4.12 -9.26 8.17
C THR A 58 4.52 -9.21 9.64
N LEU A 59 5.10 -10.28 10.18
CA LEU A 59 5.60 -10.31 11.56
C LEU A 59 6.72 -9.29 11.79
N ASP A 60 7.62 -9.15 10.82
CA ASP A 60 8.68 -8.14 10.86
C ASP A 60 8.13 -6.71 10.92
N VAL A 61 7.06 -6.42 10.18
CA VAL A 61 6.40 -5.11 10.23
C VAL A 61 5.89 -4.79 11.64
N TYR A 62 5.21 -5.73 12.33
CA TYR A 62 4.71 -5.47 13.68
C TYR A 62 5.83 -5.46 14.73
N THR A 63 6.91 -6.20 14.52
CA THR A 63 8.14 -6.06 15.30
C THR A 63 8.73 -4.64 15.14
N GLN A 64 8.71 -4.10 13.93
CA GLN A 64 9.15 -2.73 13.68
C GLN A 64 8.18 -1.72 14.28
N VAL A 65 6.87 -1.92 14.18
CA VAL A 65 5.85 -1.08 14.84
C VAL A 65 6.14 -0.99 16.34
N TRP A 66 6.40 -2.12 17.02
CA TRP A 66 6.77 -2.13 18.43
C TRP A 66 7.97 -1.25 18.74
N ARG A 67 9.00 -1.31 17.91
CA ARG A 67 10.25 -0.55 18.11
C ARG A 67 10.13 0.93 17.76
N GLN A 68 9.23 1.30 16.84
CA GLN A 68 9.19 2.62 16.22
C GLN A 68 7.84 3.33 16.39
N ALA A 69 6.91 2.82 17.21
CA ALA A 69 5.60 3.45 17.43
C ALA A 69 5.73 4.90 17.92
N ASN A 70 6.79 5.22 18.67
CA ASN A 70 7.11 6.57 19.15
C ASN A 70 7.48 7.56 18.03
N THR A 71 7.79 7.09 16.82
CA THR A 71 8.11 7.95 15.66
C THR A 71 6.87 8.33 14.85
N TYR A 72 5.71 7.72 15.18
CA TYR A 72 4.47 8.08 14.52
C TYR A 72 4.04 9.49 14.89
N ASP A 73 3.80 10.32 13.87
CA ASP A 73 3.37 11.69 14.01
C ASP A 73 2.05 11.90 13.23
N ARG A 74 0.97 12.20 13.97
CA ARG A 74 -0.37 12.42 13.42
C ARG A 74 -0.43 13.62 12.45
N THR A 75 0.49 14.56 12.55
CA THR A 75 0.54 15.72 11.64
C THR A 75 1.10 15.37 10.26
N ARG A 76 1.78 14.23 10.13
CA ARG A 76 2.43 13.77 8.89
C ARG A 76 1.60 12.77 8.11
N GLY A 77 0.55 12.23 8.70
CA GLY A 77 -0.33 11.29 8.02
C GLY A 77 -1.20 10.46 8.96
N THR A 78 -2.11 9.69 8.37
CA THR A 78 -2.99 8.81 9.12
C THR A 78 -2.25 7.58 9.64
N PRO A 79 -2.72 6.95 10.73
CA PRO A 79 -2.18 5.68 11.24
C PRO A 79 -2.09 4.59 10.19
N GLY A 80 -3.15 4.42 9.40
CA GLY A 80 -3.19 3.44 8.31
C GLY A 80 -2.13 3.72 7.25
N ALA A 81 -1.96 4.98 6.83
CA ALA A 81 -0.93 5.36 5.86
C ALA A 81 0.48 5.09 6.38
N TRP A 82 0.75 5.40 7.65
CA TRP A 82 2.03 5.14 8.29
C TRP A 82 2.34 3.63 8.34
N LEU A 83 1.36 2.81 8.75
CA LEU A 83 1.50 1.37 8.80
C LEU A 83 1.75 0.75 7.41
N MET A 84 0.97 1.19 6.40
CA MET A 84 1.15 0.74 5.02
C MET A 84 2.49 1.16 4.43
N MET A 85 3.03 2.31 4.82
CA MET A 85 4.37 2.76 4.42
C MET A 85 5.45 1.82 4.98
N LEU A 86 5.36 1.42 6.26
CA LEU A 86 6.27 0.45 6.87
C LEU A 86 6.18 -0.91 6.18
N ALA A 87 4.96 -1.40 5.96
CA ALA A 87 4.71 -2.67 5.28
C ALA A 87 5.31 -2.69 3.87
N ARG A 88 5.05 -1.63 3.11
CA ARG A 88 5.60 -1.47 1.75
C ARG A 88 7.13 -1.44 1.74
N ALA A 89 7.74 -0.66 2.64
CA ALA A 89 9.20 -0.56 2.73
C ALA A 89 9.83 -1.95 2.99
N ARG A 90 9.31 -2.69 3.97
CA ARG A 90 9.79 -4.03 4.29
C ARG A 90 9.59 -5.03 3.14
N ALA A 91 8.45 -4.98 2.49
CA ALA A 91 8.19 -5.85 1.34
C ALA A 91 9.15 -5.57 0.17
N ILE A 92 9.43 -4.29 -0.13
CA ILE A 92 10.39 -3.89 -1.17
C ILE A 92 11.82 -4.33 -0.80
N ASP A 93 12.23 -4.14 0.45
CA ASP A 93 13.56 -4.58 0.92
C ASP A 93 13.71 -6.11 0.74
N ARG A 94 12.70 -6.88 1.13
CA ARG A 94 12.68 -8.35 0.96
C ARG A 94 12.67 -8.76 -0.52
N PHE A 95 11.87 -8.07 -1.34
CA PHE A 95 11.82 -8.28 -2.78
C PHE A 95 13.19 -8.07 -3.43
N ARG A 96 13.85 -6.94 -3.12
CA ARG A 96 15.19 -6.61 -3.65
C ARG A 96 16.26 -7.60 -3.21
N ALA A 97 16.22 -8.06 -1.95
CA ALA A 97 17.12 -9.10 -1.47
C ALA A 97 16.96 -10.40 -2.28
N GLY A 98 15.72 -10.87 -2.48
CA GLY A 98 15.44 -12.05 -3.28
C GLY A 98 15.77 -11.90 -4.77
N ALA A 99 15.59 -10.71 -5.35
CA ALA A 99 15.95 -10.44 -6.74
C ALA A 99 17.47 -10.48 -6.96
N ALA A 100 18.25 -10.01 -5.98
CA ALA A 100 19.72 -10.08 -6.03
C ALA A 100 20.24 -11.52 -5.96
N GLU A 101 19.57 -12.41 -5.22
CA GLU A 101 19.94 -13.82 -5.08
C GLU A 101 19.58 -14.67 -6.32
N HIS A 102 18.49 -14.34 -7.02
CA HIS A 102 17.91 -15.19 -8.06
C HIS A 102 17.97 -14.61 -9.49
N GLY A 103 18.56 -13.42 -9.68
CA GLY A 103 18.64 -12.78 -11.00
C GLY A 103 17.27 -12.43 -11.64
N ARG A 104 16.20 -12.46 -10.84
CA ARG A 104 14.82 -12.34 -11.32
C ARG A 104 14.30 -10.90 -11.28
N VAL A 105 14.62 -10.13 -12.31
CA VAL A 105 13.83 -8.93 -12.68
C VAL A 105 13.02 -9.19 -13.96
N GLU A 106 13.09 -10.42 -14.51
CA GLU A 106 12.69 -10.70 -15.89
C GLU A 106 11.19 -10.75 -16.19
N SER A 107 10.29 -10.75 -15.24
CA SER A 107 8.84 -10.71 -15.55
C SER A 107 8.01 -10.01 -14.46
N LEU A 108 8.24 -8.71 -14.27
CA LEU A 108 7.36 -7.92 -13.44
C LEU A 108 6.09 -7.59 -14.23
N ASP A 109 5.06 -8.42 -14.12
CA ASP A 109 3.77 -8.16 -14.75
C ASP A 109 2.98 -7.12 -13.93
N ALA A 110 3.26 -5.85 -14.22
CA ALA A 110 2.56 -4.73 -13.60
C ALA A 110 1.05 -4.74 -13.89
N ALA A 111 0.58 -5.46 -14.92
CA ALA A 111 -0.84 -5.57 -15.22
C ALA A 111 -1.56 -6.45 -14.17
N GLN A 112 -0.91 -7.52 -13.70
CA GLN A 112 -1.48 -8.40 -12.68
C GLN A 112 -1.62 -7.70 -11.31
N LEU A 113 -0.77 -6.73 -11.00
CA LEU A 113 -0.82 -6.01 -9.73
C LEU A 113 -2.12 -5.22 -9.51
N PHE A 114 -2.75 -4.78 -10.59
CA PHE A 114 -4.04 -4.09 -10.54
C PHE A 114 -5.23 -5.01 -10.82
N ALA A 115 -4.98 -6.23 -11.35
CA ALA A 115 -6.02 -7.20 -11.65
C ALA A 115 -6.38 -8.11 -10.46
N SER A 116 -5.45 -8.35 -9.56
CA SER A 116 -5.65 -9.28 -8.44
C SER A 116 -6.19 -8.57 -7.19
N ASP A 117 -7.42 -8.10 -7.25
CA ASP A 117 -8.27 -7.91 -6.07
C ASP A 117 -9.17 -9.15 -5.90
N ALA A 118 -8.56 -10.35 -6.06
CA ALA A 118 -9.23 -11.61 -5.77
C ALA A 118 -9.20 -11.87 -4.27
N ASP A 119 -10.37 -11.78 -3.67
CA ASP A 119 -10.88 -12.58 -2.58
C ASP A 119 -10.09 -12.69 -1.27
N THR A 120 -10.40 -11.75 -0.37
CA THR A 120 -10.65 -12.17 1.00
C THR A 120 -12.18 -12.22 1.18
N PRO A 121 -12.76 -13.39 1.52
CA PRO A 121 -14.21 -13.61 1.49
C PRO A 121 -15.03 -12.84 2.54
N GLU A 122 -14.43 -12.09 3.43
CA GLU A 122 -15.05 -11.55 4.64
C GLU A 122 -15.00 -10.02 4.75
N GLN A 123 -15.09 -9.28 3.64
CA GLN A 123 -15.19 -7.83 3.74
C GLN A 123 -16.59 -7.36 3.38
N GLU A 124 -17.26 -6.80 4.41
CA GLU A 124 -18.53 -6.10 4.43
C GLU A 124 -18.77 -5.20 3.22
N VAL A 125 -20.03 -4.86 2.98
CA VAL A 125 -20.51 -3.97 1.89
C VAL A 125 -19.65 -2.71 1.71
N GLU A 126 -19.15 -2.13 2.80
CA GLU A 126 -18.22 -0.99 2.82
C GLU A 126 -16.90 -1.25 2.06
N GLY A 127 -16.37 -2.47 2.14
CA GLY A 127 -15.16 -2.86 1.40
C GLY A 127 -15.38 -2.91 -0.12
N GLN A 128 -16.58 -3.29 -0.55
CA GLN A 128 -16.90 -3.38 -1.97
C GLN A 128 -17.06 -2.01 -2.62
N GLU A 129 -17.67 -1.05 -1.94
CA GLU A 129 -17.80 0.33 -2.46
C GLU A 129 -16.43 1.00 -2.57
N ARG A 130 -15.57 0.84 -1.56
CA ARG A 130 -14.19 1.32 -1.60
C ARG A 130 -13.39 0.70 -2.74
N ARG A 131 -13.53 -0.60 -2.98
CA ARG A 131 -12.90 -1.29 -4.12
C ARG A 131 -13.36 -0.74 -5.46
N LYS A 132 -14.68 -0.59 -5.64
CA LYS A 132 -15.25 0.00 -6.87
C LYS A 132 -14.69 1.39 -7.12
N PHE A 133 -14.61 2.21 -6.08
CA PHE A 133 -14.08 3.57 -6.19
C PHE A 133 -12.59 3.57 -6.58
N VAL A 134 -11.76 2.74 -5.94
CA VAL A 134 -10.34 2.61 -6.30
C VAL A 134 -10.17 2.08 -7.72
N GLN A 135 -10.99 1.11 -8.15
CA GLN A 135 -10.97 0.61 -9.53
C GLN A 135 -11.35 1.71 -10.52
N GLN A 136 -12.36 2.52 -10.22
CA GLN A 136 -12.75 3.67 -11.06
C GLN A 136 -11.63 4.72 -11.13
N ALA A 137 -10.99 5.04 -10.00
CA ALA A 137 -9.86 5.94 -9.98
C ALA A 137 -8.65 5.40 -10.78
N LEU A 138 -8.41 4.09 -10.74
CA LEU A 138 -7.36 3.47 -11.56
C LEU A 138 -7.74 3.38 -13.05
N ALA A 139 -9.02 3.35 -13.38
CA ALA A 139 -9.50 3.30 -14.77
C ALA A 139 -9.23 4.59 -15.57
N VAL A 140 -8.99 5.74 -14.90
CA VAL A 140 -8.62 7.00 -15.58
C VAL A 140 -7.18 6.99 -16.11
N LEU A 141 -6.35 6.03 -15.66
CA LEU A 141 -4.99 5.89 -16.13
C LEU A 141 -4.93 5.14 -17.46
N THR A 142 -4.03 5.56 -18.34
CA THR A 142 -3.66 4.70 -19.47
C THR A 142 -2.89 3.46 -18.96
N VAL A 143 -2.83 2.42 -19.80
CA VAL A 143 -2.09 1.19 -19.46
C VAL A 143 -0.63 1.50 -19.12
N GLU A 144 0.00 2.40 -19.89
CA GLU A 144 1.41 2.78 -19.70
C GLU A 144 1.61 3.61 -18.44
N GLN A 145 0.67 4.48 -18.06
CA GLN A 145 0.72 5.24 -16.81
C GLN A 145 0.58 4.30 -15.62
N ARG A 146 -0.37 3.38 -15.71
CA ARG A 146 -0.62 2.36 -14.68
C ARG A 146 0.61 1.48 -14.48
N GLN A 147 1.22 0.99 -15.57
CA GLN A 147 2.43 0.19 -15.53
C GLN A 147 3.59 0.93 -14.83
N ALA A 148 3.89 2.16 -15.25
CA ALA A 148 4.98 2.94 -14.67
C ALA A 148 4.77 3.22 -13.17
N ILE A 149 3.52 3.54 -12.76
CA ILE A 149 3.16 3.77 -11.36
C ILE A 149 3.26 2.46 -10.56
N ALA A 150 2.81 1.32 -11.13
CA ALA A 150 2.91 0.03 -10.46
C ALA A 150 4.35 -0.37 -10.18
N LEU A 151 5.24 -0.22 -11.15
CA LEU A 151 6.66 -0.51 -10.99
C LEU A 151 7.30 0.37 -9.91
N ALA A 152 6.98 1.66 -9.89
CA ALA A 152 7.46 2.58 -8.86
C ALA A 152 6.89 2.24 -7.47
N TYR A 153 5.59 1.95 -7.38
CA TYR A 153 4.91 1.77 -6.10
C TYR A 153 5.13 0.38 -5.50
N PHE A 154 4.88 -0.69 -6.25
CA PHE A 154 4.94 -2.05 -5.68
C PHE A 154 6.36 -2.62 -5.66
N TYR A 155 7.18 -2.33 -6.65
CA TYR A 155 8.55 -2.86 -6.71
C TYR A 155 9.61 -1.86 -6.26
N GLY A 156 9.22 -0.61 -5.98
CA GLY A 156 10.12 0.42 -5.48
C GLY A 156 11.19 0.84 -6.50
N LEU A 157 10.96 0.58 -7.79
CA LEU A 157 11.91 0.95 -8.83
C LEU A 157 12.02 2.47 -8.95
N SER A 158 13.23 2.96 -9.09
CA SER A 158 13.49 4.34 -9.47
C SER A 158 13.04 4.60 -10.91
N GLN A 159 12.82 5.85 -11.26
CA GLN A 159 12.44 6.22 -12.63
C GLN A 159 13.48 5.79 -13.67
N SER A 160 14.75 5.74 -13.30
CA SER A 160 15.84 5.27 -14.17
C SER A 160 15.77 3.76 -14.38
N GLU A 161 15.55 2.97 -13.31
CA GLU A 161 15.38 1.52 -13.40
C GLU A 161 14.13 1.16 -14.22
N ILE A 162 13.02 1.93 -14.07
CA ILE A 162 11.83 1.76 -14.90
C ILE A 162 12.10 2.06 -16.38
N ALA A 163 12.88 3.11 -16.66
CA ALA A 163 13.25 3.47 -18.02
C ALA A 163 14.08 2.37 -18.69
N GLU A 164 15.03 1.80 -17.97
CA GLU A 164 15.83 0.67 -18.41
C GLU A 164 14.97 -0.59 -18.64
N GLN A 165 14.15 -0.96 -17.69
CA GLN A 165 13.29 -2.15 -17.76
C GLN A 165 12.27 -2.07 -18.91
N LEU A 166 11.65 -0.91 -19.13
CA LEU A 166 10.67 -0.70 -20.18
C LEU A 166 11.30 -0.32 -21.53
N GLN A 167 12.64 -0.16 -21.59
CA GLN A 167 13.37 0.31 -22.78
C GLN A 167 12.82 1.63 -23.32
N LEU A 168 12.55 2.58 -22.42
CA LEU A 168 11.97 3.88 -22.72
C LEU A 168 12.90 5.02 -22.29
N PRO A 169 12.84 6.18 -22.96
CA PRO A 169 13.54 7.37 -22.49
C PRO A 169 13.08 7.75 -21.06
N LEU A 170 14.01 8.13 -20.20
CA LEU A 170 13.73 8.56 -18.82
C LEU A 170 12.69 9.69 -18.75
N GLY A 171 12.72 10.63 -19.71
CA GLY A 171 11.74 11.71 -19.83
C GLY A 171 10.32 11.21 -20.05
N THR A 172 10.16 10.11 -20.81
CA THR A 172 8.87 9.45 -21.04
C THR A 172 8.32 8.85 -19.74
N VAL A 173 9.16 8.13 -18.98
CA VAL A 173 8.78 7.54 -17.69
C VAL A 173 8.37 8.62 -16.68
N LYS A 174 9.19 9.68 -16.56
CA LYS A 174 8.87 10.84 -15.71
C LYS A 174 7.50 11.43 -16.03
N THR A 175 7.23 11.61 -17.34
CA THR A 175 5.96 12.16 -17.81
C THR A 175 4.78 11.22 -17.51
N ARG A 176 4.92 9.92 -17.77
CA ARG A 176 3.89 8.91 -17.47
C ARG A 176 3.52 8.91 -15.99
N ILE A 177 4.51 8.86 -15.11
CA ILE A 177 4.28 8.88 -13.65
C ILE A 177 3.65 10.20 -13.23
N ARG A 178 4.18 11.35 -13.65
CA ARG A 178 3.65 12.66 -13.27
C ARG A 178 2.20 12.85 -13.71
N LEU A 179 1.88 12.58 -14.97
CA LEU A 179 0.52 12.73 -15.49
C LEU A 179 -0.44 11.71 -14.85
N GLY A 180 0.01 10.47 -14.64
CA GLY A 180 -0.79 9.47 -13.97
C GLY A 180 -1.11 9.86 -12.51
N MET A 181 -0.14 10.40 -11.77
CA MET A 181 -0.35 10.87 -10.39
C MET A 181 -1.29 12.09 -10.33
N ILE A 182 -1.25 12.99 -11.31
CA ILE A 182 -2.20 14.11 -11.41
C ILE A 182 -3.63 13.55 -11.57
N LYS A 183 -3.84 12.67 -12.56
CA LYS A 183 -5.15 12.05 -12.80
C LYS A 183 -5.68 11.29 -11.58
N LEU A 184 -4.82 10.52 -10.90
CA LEU A 184 -5.22 9.81 -9.68
C LEU A 184 -5.64 10.77 -8.58
N ARG A 185 -4.89 11.86 -8.36
CA ARG A 185 -5.26 12.87 -7.37
C ARG A 185 -6.62 13.49 -7.67
N GLU A 186 -6.86 13.86 -8.92
CA GLU A 186 -8.16 14.41 -9.36
C GLU A 186 -9.29 13.40 -9.18
N ALA A 187 -9.08 12.14 -9.54
CA ALA A 187 -10.07 11.08 -9.38
C ALA A 187 -10.35 10.73 -7.91
N LEU A 188 -9.37 10.88 -7.02
CA LEU A 188 -9.49 10.58 -5.60
C LEU A 188 -9.96 11.78 -4.75
N ALA A 189 -9.90 13.01 -5.27
CA ALA A 189 -10.29 14.22 -4.55
C ALA A 189 -11.72 14.17 -3.98
N PRO A 190 -12.74 13.66 -4.69
CA PRO A 190 -14.10 13.53 -4.14
C PRO A 190 -14.17 12.63 -2.91
N TYR A 191 -13.29 11.60 -2.84
CA TYR A 191 -13.24 10.67 -1.71
C TYR A 191 -12.55 11.28 -0.48
N GLU A 192 -11.59 12.19 -0.69
CA GLU A 192 -10.93 12.91 0.40
C GLU A 192 -11.85 13.98 1.00
N THR A 193 -12.74 14.54 0.21
CA THR A 193 -13.67 15.62 0.62
C THR A 193 -15.06 15.12 1.06
N GLY A 194 -15.27 13.80 1.14
CA GLY A 194 -16.55 13.23 1.56
C GLY A 194 -17.73 13.49 0.61
N LEU A 195 -17.47 13.87 -0.64
CA LEU A 195 -18.51 14.21 -1.64
C LEU A 195 -19.12 12.99 -2.35
N VAL A 196 -18.70 11.77 -2.01
CA VAL A 196 -19.27 10.54 -2.56
C VAL A 196 -20.15 9.92 -1.49
N SER A 197 -21.44 10.17 -1.61
CA SER A 197 -22.52 9.53 -0.84
C SER A 197 -23.01 8.28 -1.55
#